data_3af8c1ec12eae4acfc769cf0e21862ef
#
_entry.id   3af8c1ec12eae4acfc769cf0e21862ef
#
_cell.length_a   1.000
_cell.length_b   1.000
_cell.length_c   1.000
_cell.angle_alpha   90.00
_cell.angle_beta   90.00
_cell.angle_gamma   90.00
#
_symmetry.space_group_name_H-M   'P 1'
#
loop_
_entity.id
_entity.type
_entity.pdbx_description
1 polymer ?
#
loop_
_entity_poly.entity_id
_entity_poly.type
_entity_poly.pdbx_seq_one_letter_code
_entity_poly.pdbx_strand_id
1 'polypeptide(L)'
;SSSGPERRRRAVADGRENAPAEKPDRGFPMPDTAHAEYGCRLLMVGFGCIGRGVLPLLLRHVAIRPAQIRIVTDRDTQRDVAAGYGIAMRVEALPRDNYRRVLAEELGPGDFLLNLSINVASVDLIAWCQEHGVLYLDACIEPWVGGYYDTELSASARSNYGLRESALALRRSGDQPTAVLTHGVNPGLVSHFVKQALLDIARAVGDADAEPCDRAGWAALAQRLGIKAIHIAERDTQVSDHPKRPGEFVNTWSIEGFAGEGCQPAELGWGTHERRFPADGHRHGHGCDAAIYLDRPGAGTRVRSWTPLEGPYHGFLITHGESVSIADYLTVRGKGRVVYRPTVHYAYHPCDDAVLSLHELAGRNWRLQERRRELADGVITAGMDELGVLLGGHARTAYWYGSRLTIGEARALCPHNNATSLQTAAGVLGGVVWAMRHPAAGIVDPDDMDFREVLEVAVPYLGEMVGVFSDWTPLQGRGELFAEDIDAGDPWQFKNVRVS
;
A
#
# COMPACT_ATOMS: atom_id res chain seq x y z
N SER A 1 -22.87 65.13 -39.78
CA SER A 1 -21.97 64.56 -40.77
C SER A 1 -21.07 63.52 -40.19
N SER A 2 -21.28 62.39 -40.59
CA SER A 2 -20.50 61.24 -41.04
C SER A 2 -21.03 59.88 -40.42
N SER A 3 -21.62 59.20 -41.35
CA SER A 3 -22.12 57.84 -41.31
C SER A 3 -20.98 56.85 -41.20
N GLY A 4 -21.17 55.79 -40.39
CA GLY A 4 -20.37 54.58 -40.38
C GLY A 4 -21.27 53.34 -40.44
N PRO A 5 -20.89 52.26 -41.16
CA PRO A 5 -21.83 51.26 -41.67
C PRO A 5 -22.18 50.14 -40.67
N GLU A 6 -23.45 49.74 -40.69
CA GLU A 6 -23.99 48.50 -40.09
C GLU A 6 -23.28 47.25 -40.62
N ARG A 7 -22.73 46.43 -39.72
CA ARG A 7 -22.33 45.07 -40.03
C ARG A 7 -23.45 44.11 -39.65
N ARG A 8 -24.12 43.52 -40.63
CA ARG A 8 -25.05 42.41 -40.51
C ARG A 8 -24.32 41.20 -39.92
N ARG A 9 -24.81 40.71 -38.77
CA ARG A 9 -24.46 39.39 -38.23
C ARG A 9 -25.22 38.34 -39.01
N ARG A 10 -24.52 37.49 -39.76
CA ARG A 10 -25.05 36.22 -40.29
C ARG A 10 -25.01 35.20 -39.14
N ALA A 11 -26.15 34.61 -38.79
CA ALA A 11 -26.25 33.43 -37.97
C ALA A 11 -25.72 32.25 -38.81
N VAL A 12 -24.68 31.61 -38.30
CA VAL A 12 -24.22 30.29 -38.79
C VAL A 12 -24.91 29.25 -37.89
N ALA A 13 -25.79 28.48 -38.46
CA ALA A 13 -26.36 27.32 -37.83
C ALA A 13 -25.30 26.23 -37.75
N ASP A 14 -24.84 25.91 -36.54
CA ASP A 14 -23.91 24.84 -36.29
C ASP A 14 -24.68 23.56 -36.07
N GLY A 15 -24.89 22.82 -37.18
CA GLY A 15 -25.41 21.45 -37.14
C GLY A 15 -24.33 20.48 -36.73
N ARG A 16 -24.17 20.26 -35.44
CA ARG A 16 -23.44 19.07 -34.94
C ARG A 16 -24.39 17.94 -34.77
N GLU A 17 -24.41 17.05 -35.77
CA GLU A 17 -24.95 15.70 -35.63
C GLU A 17 -24.17 15.00 -34.48
N ASN A 18 -24.95 14.47 -33.51
CA ASN A 18 -24.43 13.59 -32.49
C ASN A 18 -23.90 12.32 -33.14
N ALA A 19 -22.60 12.16 -33.24
CA ALA A 19 -21.99 10.89 -33.56
C ALA A 19 -22.38 9.87 -32.46
N PRO A 20 -22.78 8.65 -32.82
CA PRO A 20 -23.09 7.62 -31.82
C PRO A 20 -21.80 7.32 -31.02
N ALA A 21 -21.95 7.23 -29.69
CA ALA A 21 -20.89 6.84 -28.81
C ALA A 21 -20.29 5.51 -29.31
N GLU A 22 -19.02 5.51 -29.64
CA GLU A 22 -18.28 4.29 -29.96
C GLU A 22 -18.40 3.33 -28.78
N LYS A 23 -18.90 2.14 -29.08
CA LYS A 23 -18.88 1.02 -28.12
C LYS A 23 -17.40 0.75 -27.79
N PRO A 24 -17.03 0.57 -26.50
CA PRO A 24 -15.66 0.25 -26.15
C PRO A 24 -15.24 -1.02 -26.91
N ASP A 25 -14.13 -0.91 -27.62
CA ASP A 25 -13.56 -1.97 -28.43
C ASP A 25 -13.22 -3.16 -27.52
N ARG A 26 -13.71 -4.32 -27.93
CA ARG A 26 -13.58 -5.57 -27.21
C ARG A 26 -12.22 -6.17 -27.53
N GLY A 27 -11.39 -6.32 -26.53
CA GLY A 27 -10.24 -7.19 -26.63
C GLY A 27 -8.95 -6.53 -26.24
N PHE A 28 -8.71 -6.46 -24.93
CA PHE A 28 -7.32 -6.45 -24.47
C PHE A 28 -6.69 -7.75 -24.98
N PRO A 29 -5.53 -7.69 -25.66
CA PRO A 29 -4.83 -8.91 -26.05
C PRO A 29 -4.54 -9.67 -24.76
N MET A 30 -5.08 -10.88 -24.65
CA MET A 30 -4.70 -11.81 -23.59
C MET A 30 -3.20 -12.07 -23.78
N PRO A 31 -2.37 -12.04 -22.73
CA PRO A 31 -0.99 -12.48 -22.84
C PRO A 31 -1.00 -13.94 -23.31
N ASP A 32 -0.01 -14.32 -24.10
CA ASP A 32 0.10 -15.68 -24.64
C ASP A 32 0.21 -16.75 -23.54
N THR A 33 0.50 -16.35 -22.28
CA THR A 33 0.60 -17.22 -21.11
C THR A 33 0.03 -16.55 -19.86
N ALA A 34 -0.96 -17.20 -19.22
CA ALA A 34 -1.41 -16.84 -17.90
C ALA A 34 -0.33 -17.22 -16.85
N HIS A 35 -0.16 -16.38 -15.82
CA HIS A 35 0.78 -16.67 -14.72
C HIS A 35 0.29 -17.78 -13.79
N ALA A 36 -1.02 -17.97 -13.66
CA ALA A 36 -1.63 -19.05 -12.88
C ALA A 36 -2.88 -19.59 -13.57
N GLU A 37 -3.10 -20.91 -13.43
CA GLU A 37 -4.37 -21.55 -13.76
C GLU A 37 -5.20 -21.69 -12.48
N TYR A 38 -6.47 -21.28 -12.53
CA TYR A 38 -7.33 -21.37 -11.35
C TYR A 38 -8.71 -21.93 -11.70
N GLY A 39 -8.94 -23.17 -11.30
CA GLY A 39 -10.17 -23.90 -11.60
C GLY A 39 -11.32 -23.64 -10.62
N CYS A 40 -11.03 -23.05 -9.45
CA CYS A 40 -11.97 -22.75 -8.38
C CYS A 40 -12.56 -21.34 -8.51
N ARG A 41 -13.40 -20.94 -7.55
CA ARG A 41 -14.04 -19.62 -7.55
C ARG A 41 -13.15 -18.59 -6.84
N LEU A 42 -13.30 -17.32 -7.22
CA LEU A 42 -12.74 -16.17 -6.56
C LEU A 42 -13.89 -15.25 -6.11
N LEU A 43 -13.99 -15.02 -4.82
CA LEU A 43 -14.88 -14.01 -4.26
C LEU A 43 -14.09 -12.75 -3.95
N MET A 44 -14.44 -11.64 -4.58
CA MET A 44 -13.91 -10.32 -4.25
C MET A 44 -14.88 -9.63 -3.29
N VAL A 45 -14.43 -9.29 -2.09
CA VAL A 45 -15.16 -8.47 -1.12
C VAL A 45 -14.65 -7.05 -1.18
N GLY A 46 -15.56 -6.10 -1.48
CA GLY A 46 -15.21 -4.72 -1.80
C GLY A 46 -14.89 -4.51 -3.29
N PHE A 47 -15.53 -3.51 -3.89
CA PHE A 47 -15.35 -3.17 -5.31
C PHE A 47 -15.19 -1.65 -5.50
N GLY A 48 -14.25 -1.07 -4.75
CA GLY A 48 -13.81 0.32 -4.84
C GLY A 48 -12.74 0.52 -5.91
N CYS A 49 -11.86 1.52 -5.74
CA CYS A 49 -10.79 1.84 -6.70
C CYS A 49 -9.87 0.64 -6.97
N ILE A 50 -9.43 -0.07 -5.92
CA ILE A 50 -8.53 -1.22 -6.08
C ILE A 50 -9.27 -2.41 -6.70
N GLY A 51 -10.51 -2.72 -6.27
CA GLY A 51 -11.28 -3.84 -6.81
C GLY A 51 -11.52 -3.71 -8.32
N ARG A 52 -11.96 -2.53 -8.79
CA ARG A 52 -12.15 -2.27 -10.22
C ARG A 52 -10.83 -2.22 -10.99
N GLY A 53 -9.75 -1.78 -10.34
CA GLY A 53 -8.42 -1.68 -10.94
C GLY A 53 -7.74 -3.04 -11.12
N VAL A 54 -7.89 -3.96 -10.16
CA VAL A 54 -7.28 -5.29 -10.22
C VAL A 54 -8.06 -6.27 -11.09
N LEU A 55 -9.36 -6.08 -11.27
CA LEU A 55 -10.20 -7.01 -12.01
C LEU A 55 -9.71 -7.28 -13.45
N PRO A 56 -9.40 -6.27 -14.28
CA PRO A 56 -8.84 -6.52 -15.61
C PRO A 56 -7.47 -7.21 -15.58
N LEU A 57 -6.67 -6.99 -14.54
CA LEU A 57 -5.38 -7.67 -14.36
C LEU A 57 -5.57 -9.16 -14.04
N LEU A 58 -6.51 -9.49 -13.15
CA LEU A 58 -6.85 -10.87 -12.84
C LEU A 58 -7.31 -11.63 -14.09
N LEU A 59 -8.23 -11.03 -14.87
CA LEU A 59 -8.72 -11.64 -16.10
C LEU A 59 -7.65 -11.78 -17.18
N ARG A 60 -6.61 -10.95 -17.16
CA ARG A 60 -5.48 -11.00 -18.10
C ARG A 60 -4.44 -12.06 -17.72
N HIS A 61 -4.15 -12.22 -16.43
CA HIS A 61 -3.00 -12.96 -15.93
C HIS A 61 -3.33 -14.25 -15.18
N VAL A 62 -4.59 -14.49 -14.87
CA VAL A 62 -5.06 -15.73 -14.26
C VAL A 62 -6.00 -16.42 -15.26
N ALA A 63 -5.77 -17.70 -15.51
CA ALA A 63 -6.67 -18.50 -16.35
C ALA A 63 -7.94 -18.82 -15.56
N ILE A 64 -8.79 -17.80 -15.35
CA ILE A 64 -10.06 -17.86 -14.64
C ILE A 64 -11.17 -17.32 -15.54
N ARG A 65 -12.32 -17.98 -15.57
CA ARG A 65 -13.48 -17.49 -16.36
C ARG A 65 -14.25 -16.45 -15.57
N PRO A 66 -14.82 -15.41 -16.20
CA PRO A 66 -15.66 -14.42 -15.51
C PRO A 66 -16.76 -15.04 -14.62
N ALA A 67 -17.35 -16.15 -15.04
CA ALA A 67 -18.37 -16.86 -14.27
C ALA A 67 -17.87 -17.48 -12.94
N GLN A 68 -16.55 -17.61 -12.75
CA GLN A 68 -15.94 -18.10 -11.51
C GLN A 68 -15.64 -16.95 -10.53
N ILE A 69 -15.71 -15.70 -11.00
CA ILE A 69 -15.50 -14.52 -10.16
C ILE A 69 -16.87 -14.04 -9.66
N ARG A 70 -16.94 -13.73 -8.38
CA ARG A 70 -18.07 -13.09 -7.71
C ARG A 70 -17.60 -11.83 -7.00
N ILE A 71 -18.48 -10.84 -6.92
CA ILE A 71 -18.23 -9.60 -6.17
C ILE A 71 -19.32 -9.44 -5.13
N VAL A 72 -18.91 -9.18 -3.88
CA VAL A 72 -19.80 -8.72 -2.79
C VAL A 72 -19.33 -7.35 -2.34
N THR A 73 -20.20 -6.38 -2.31
CA THR A 73 -19.90 -4.99 -1.94
C THR A 73 -21.10 -4.34 -1.25
N ASP A 74 -20.84 -3.32 -0.44
CA ASP A 74 -21.89 -2.56 0.26
C ASP A 74 -22.57 -1.49 -0.63
N ARG A 75 -22.01 -1.19 -1.82
CA ARG A 75 -22.45 -0.10 -2.70
C ARG A 75 -22.67 -0.59 -4.13
N ASP A 76 -23.62 0.03 -4.82
CA ASP A 76 -23.97 -0.26 -6.21
C ASP A 76 -23.22 0.59 -7.25
N THR A 77 -22.27 1.41 -6.83
CA THR A 77 -21.68 2.48 -7.64
C THR A 77 -20.86 2.00 -8.83
N GLN A 78 -20.40 0.74 -8.85
CA GLN A 78 -19.49 0.19 -9.87
C GLN A 78 -20.11 -1.02 -10.62
N ARG A 79 -21.42 -1.18 -10.58
CA ARG A 79 -22.14 -2.31 -11.23
C ARG A 79 -21.84 -2.39 -12.72
N ASP A 80 -21.80 -1.26 -13.41
CA ASP A 80 -21.58 -1.21 -14.86
C ASP A 80 -20.18 -1.72 -15.22
N VAL A 81 -19.17 -1.46 -14.38
CA VAL A 81 -17.82 -1.97 -14.57
C VAL A 81 -17.81 -3.50 -14.44
N ALA A 82 -18.38 -4.06 -13.38
CA ALA A 82 -18.47 -5.51 -13.20
C ALA A 82 -19.25 -6.18 -14.34
N ALA A 83 -20.39 -5.61 -14.73
CA ALA A 83 -21.23 -6.11 -15.83
C ALA A 83 -20.51 -6.05 -17.17
N GLY A 84 -19.66 -5.04 -17.41
CA GLY A 84 -18.82 -4.92 -18.61
C GLY A 84 -17.86 -6.10 -18.79
N TYR A 85 -17.42 -6.72 -17.69
CA TYR A 85 -16.61 -7.94 -17.69
C TYR A 85 -17.44 -9.24 -17.57
N GLY A 86 -18.77 -9.15 -17.53
CA GLY A 86 -19.65 -10.31 -17.38
C GLY A 86 -19.63 -10.94 -15.99
N ILE A 87 -19.31 -10.16 -14.95
CA ILE A 87 -19.18 -10.64 -13.57
C ILE A 87 -20.40 -10.24 -12.75
N ALA A 88 -20.92 -11.20 -11.98
CA ALA A 88 -22.05 -10.99 -11.10
C ALA A 88 -21.62 -10.22 -9.84
N MET A 89 -22.39 -9.17 -9.50
CA MET A 89 -22.17 -8.35 -8.32
C MET A 89 -23.39 -8.40 -7.39
N ARG A 90 -23.15 -8.80 -6.15
CA ARG A 90 -24.11 -8.81 -5.04
C ARG A 90 -23.88 -7.58 -4.19
N VAL A 91 -24.91 -6.75 -4.03
CA VAL A 91 -24.86 -5.58 -3.15
C VAL A 91 -25.39 -6.00 -1.79
N GLU A 92 -24.51 -6.29 -0.87
CA GLU A 92 -24.80 -6.66 0.51
C GLU A 92 -23.61 -6.28 1.39
N ALA A 93 -23.83 -5.44 2.40
CA ALA A 93 -22.83 -5.15 3.41
C ALA A 93 -22.52 -6.41 4.24
N LEU A 94 -21.25 -6.52 4.70
CA LEU A 94 -20.78 -7.65 5.50
C LEU A 94 -20.46 -7.22 6.94
N PRO A 95 -21.46 -6.93 7.78
CA PRO A 95 -21.24 -6.74 9.21
C PRO A 95 -20.97 -8.07 9.91
N ARG A 96 -20.57 -8.00 11.20
CA ARG A 96 -20.18 -9.14 12.02
C ARG A 96 -21.26 -10.25 12.12
N ASP A 97 -22.52 -9.90 11.99
CA ASP A 97 -23.64 -10.83 12.18
C ASP A 97 -24.01 -11.63 10.92
N ASN A 98 -23.57 -11.24 9.71
CA ASN A 98 -23.94 -11.94 8.47
C ASN A 98 -22.75 -12.49 7.66
N TYR A 99 -21.51 -12.04 7.89
CA TYR A 99 -20.37 -12.40 7.01
C TYR A 99 -20.19 -13.91 6.86
N ARG A 100 -20.33 -14.71 7.95
CA ARG A 100 -20.19 -16.16 7.91
C ARG A 100 -21.21 -16.82 6.98
N ARG A 101 -22.46 -16.33 7.01
CA ARG A 101 -23.52 -16.82 6.10
C ARG A 101 -23.19 -16.50 4.65
N VAL A 102 -22.83 -15.24 4.35
CA VAL A 102 -22.54 -14.82 2.98
C VAL A 102 -21.32 -15.59 2.44
N LEU A 103 -20.25 -15.72 3.22
CA LEU A 103 -19.07 -16.49 2.80
C LEU A 103 -19.42 -17.96 2.52
N ALA A 104 -20.24 -18.60 3.38
CA ALA A 104 -20.65 -20.01 3.19
C ALA A 104 -21.57 -20.21 1.96
N GLU A 105 -22.33 -19.18 1.56
CA GLU A 105 -23.13 -19.21 0.34
C GLU A 105 -22.27 -19.09 -0.93
N GLU A 106 -21.15 -18.36 -0.88
CA GLU A 106 -20.33 -18.01 -2.04
C GLU A 106 -19.08 -18.89 -2.21
N LEU A 107 -18.50 -19.42 -1.12
CA LEU A 107 -17.19 -20.08 -1.09
C LEU A 107 -17.24 -21.50 -0.55
N GLY A 108 -16.36 -22.36 -1.06
CA GLY A 108 -16.08 -23.70 -0.58
C GLY A 108 -14.56 -23.99 -0.58
N PRO A 109 -14.17 -25.22 -0.16
CA PRO A 109 -12.76 -25.60 -0.09
C PRO A 109 -12.05 -25.42 -1.44
N GLY A 110 -10.86 -24.82 -1.41
CA GLY A 110 -10.05 -24.52 -2.60
C GLY A 110 -10.42 -23.20 -3.30
N ASP A 111 -11.53 -22.53 -2.94
CA ASP A 111 -11.87 -21.21 -3.47
C ASP A 111 -10.96 -20.12 -2.86
N PHE A 112 -11.00 -18.93 -3.43
CA PHE A 112 -10.19 -17.77 -3.03
C PHE A 112 -11.06 -16.61 -2.52
N LEU A 113 -10.77 -16.09 -1.35
CA LEU A 113 -11.33 -14.84 -0.83
C LEU A 113 -10.32 -13.70 -1.00
N LEU A 114 -10.62 -12.77 -1.90
CA LEU A 114 -9.86 -11.53 -2.08
C LEU A 114 -10.59 -10.39 -1.37
N ASN A 115 -10.07 -9.96 -0.22
CA ASN A 115 -10.66 -8.90 0.59
C ASN A 115 -10.04 -7.54 0.24
N LEU A 116 -10.81 -6.70 -0.44
CA LEU A 116 -10.46 -5.31 -0.81
C LEU A 116 -11.44 -4.31 -0.18
N SER A 117 -12.13 -4.74 0.88
CA SER A 117 -13.06 -3.91 1.63
C SER A 117 -12.37 -3.22 2.79
N ILE A 118 -12.96 -2.11 3.24
CA ILE A 118 -12.68 -1.47 4.52
C ILE A 118 -13.75 -1.88 5.54
N ASN A 119 -13.40 -1.84 6.82
CA ASN A 119 -14.34 -2.12 7.92
C ASN A 119 -14.92 -3.56 7.97
N VAL A 120 -14.31 -4.52 7.29
CA VAL A 120 -14.61 -5.95 7.43
C VAL A 120 -13.38 -6.63 8.03
N ALA A 121 -13.50 -7.17 9.24
CA ALA A 121 -12.33 -7.60 10.02
C ALA A 121 -11.54 -8.72 9.36
N SER A 122 -10.31 -8.42 8.95
CA SER A 122 -9.38 -9.37 8.31
C SER A 122 -9.14 -10.61 9.17
N VAL A 123 -8.95 -10.45 10.48
CA VAL A 123 -8.69 -11.58 11.40
C VAL A 123 -9.85 -12.58 11.40
N ASP A 124 -11.09 -12.11 11.42
CA ASP A 124 -12.28 -12.98 11.39
C ASP A 124 -12.45 -13.66 10.03
N LEU A 125 -12.13 -12.97 8.92
CA LEU A 125 -12.14 -13.55 7.57
C LEU A 125 -11.06 -14.62 7.42
N ILE A 126 -9.84 -14.36 7.90
CA ILE A 126 -8.73 -15.33 7.88
C ILE A 126 -9.10 -16.56 8.69
N ALA A 127 -9.63 -16.39 9.91
CA ALA A 127 -10.06 -17.51 10.74
C ALA A 127 -11.09 -18.39 10.03
N TRP A 128 -12.09 -17.77 9.40
CA TRP A 128 -13.10 -18.47 8.60
C TRP A 128 -12.47 -19.21 7.40
N CYS A 129 -11.58 -18.58 6.67
CA CYS A 129 -10.89 -19.18 5.52
C CYS A 129 -10.05 -20.40 5.95
N GLN A 130 -9.30 -20.28 7.05
CA GLN A 130 -8.51 -21.39 7.61
C GLN A 130 -9.39 -22.57 8.04
N GLU A 131 -10.60 -22.32 8.56
CA GLU A 131 -11.55 -23.37 8.95
C GLU A 131 -12.17 -24.08 7.74
N HIS A 132 -12.33 -23.40 6.60
CA HIS A 132 -13.08 -23.88 5.44
C HIS A 132 -12.21 -24.26 4.23
N GLY A 133 -10.90 -24.23 4.36
CA GLY A 133 -9.99 -24.59 3.26
C GLY A 133 -9.98 -23.57 2.11
N VAL A 134 -10.19 -22.29 2.40
CA VAL A 134 -10.26 -21.17 1.44
C VAL A 134 -8.97 -20.39 1.47
N LEU A 135 -8.43 -20.04 0.30
CA LEU A 135 -7.28 -19.14 0.17
C LEU A 135 -7.71 -17.70 0.48
N TYR A 136 -6.80 -16.90 1.04
CA TYR A 136 -7.10 -15.52 1.44
C TYR A 136 -5.98 -14.55 1.04
N LEU A 137 -6.37 -13.33 0.67
CA LEU A 137 -5.49 -12.17 0.57
C LEU A 137 -6.30 -10.90 0.83
N ASP A 138 -5.72 -9.96 1.58
CA ASP A 138 -6.19 -8.58 1.67
C ASP A 138 -5.11 -7.57 1.22
N ALA A 139 -5.52 -6.35 0.89
CA ALA A 139 -4.61 -5.25 0.58
C ALA A 139 -4.29 -4.39 1.82
N CYS A 140 -5.12 -4.48 2.86
CA CYS A 140 -4.96 -3.80 4.14
C CYS A 140 -5.60 -4.66 5.23
N ILE A 141 -4.97 -4.73 6.41
CA ILE A 141 -5.55 -5.42 7.56
C ILE A 141 -6.56 -4.51 8.24
N GLU A 142 -7.82 -4.93 8.29
CA GLU A 142 -8.92 -4.12 8.77
C GLU A 142 -9.55 -4.69 10.04
N PRO A 143 -10.00 -3.84 10.99
CA PRO A 143 -10.93 -4.25 12.04
C PRO A 143 -12.38 -4.15 11.53
N TRP A 144 -13.35 -4.56 12.38
CA TRP A 144 -14.75 -4.19 12.16
C TRP A 144 -14.97 -2.68 12.26
N VAL A 145 -16.07 -2.20 11.68
CA VAL A 145 -16.49 -0.79 11.71
C VAL A 145 -16.28 -0.18 13.10
N GLY A 146 -15.56 0.93 13.15
CA GLY A 146 -15.27 1.67 14.39
C GLY A 146 -14.07 1.15 15.18
N GLY A 147 -13.48 0.00 14.83
CA GLY A 147 -12.39 -0.60 15.62
C GLY A 147 -11.15 0.28 15.76
N TYR A 148 -10.82 1.09 14.77
CA TYR A 148 -9.71 2.06 14.86
C TYR A 148 -9.98 3.20 15.85
N TYR A 149 -11.23 3.48 16.12
CA TYR A 149 -11.67 4.60 17.00
C TYR A 149 -12.25 4.12 18.34
N ASP A 150 -12.25 2.82 18.61
CA ASP A 150 -12.77 2.23 19.84
C ASP A 150 -11.86 2.59 21.03
N THR A 151 -12.31 3.52 21.84
CA THR A 151 -11.57 4.01 23.03
C THR A 151 -11.54 3.02 24.18
N GLU A 152 -12.36 1.97 24.18
CA GLU A 152 -12.30 0.88 25.15
C GLU A 152 -11.10 -0.04 24.90
N LEU A 153 -10.59 -0.07 23.66
CA LEU A 153 -9.36 -0.77 23.29
C LEU A 153 -8.13 0.11 23.56
N SER A 154 -7.04 -0.51 24.01
CA SER A 154 -5.75 0.17 24.09
C SER A 154 -5.28 0.63 22.72
N ALA A 155 -4.43 1.67 22.64
CA ALA A 155 -3.84 2.12 21.38
C ALA A 155 -3.10 0.97 20.67
N SER A 156 -2.40 0.09 21.41
CA SER A 156 -1.74 -1.09 20.86
C SER A 156 -2.73 -2.09 20.22
N ALA A 157 -3.89 -2.31 20.81
CA ALA A 157 -4.87 -3.28 20.31
C ALA A 157 -5.58 -2.83 19.02
N ARG A 158 -5.63 -1.53 18.75
CA ARG A 158 -6.24 -0.95 17.53
C ARG A 158 -5.20 -0.44 16.52
N SER A 159 -3.97 -0.89 16.64
CA SER A 159 -2.88 -0.62 15.70
C SER A 159 -2.73 -1.73 14.66
N ASN A 160 -2.01 -1.47 13.58
CA ASN A 160 -1.65 -2.51 12.61
C ASN A 160 -0.83 -3.63 13.25
N TYR A 161 0.04 -3.30 14.21
CA TYR A 161 0.75 -4.30 15.02
C TYR A 161 -0.21 -5.26 15.72
N GLY A 162 -1.19 -4.74 16.45
CA GLY A 162 -2.15 -5.55 17.19
C GLY A 162 -2.98 -6.47 16.29
N LEU A 163 -3.44 -5.95 15.15
CA LEU A 163 -4.19 -6.72 14.15
C LEU A 163 -3.33 -7.80 13.50
N ARG A 164 -2.08 -7.47 13.10
CA ARG A 164 -1.13 -8.45 12.54
C ARG A 164 -0.82 -9.57 13.52
N GLU A 165 -0.47 -9.24 14.76
CA GLU A 165 -0.17 -10.27 15.78
C GLU A 165 -1.39 -11.17 16.05
N SER A 166 -2.60 -10.62 16.03
CA SER A 166 -3.85 -11.40 16.14
C SER A 166 -4.03 -12.35 14.96
N ALA A 167 -3.73 -11.92 13.74
CA ALA A 167 -3.78 -12.79 12.56
C ALA A 167 -2.70 -13.89 12.63
N LEU A 168 -1.47 -13.54 13.01
CA LEU A 168 -0.37 -14.50 13.16
C LEU A 168 -0.61 -15.54 14.27
N ALA A 169 -1.36 -15.18 15.31
CA ALA A 169 -1.76 -16.11 16.36
C ALA A 169 -2.69 -17.23 15.87
N LEU A 170 -3.30 -17.09 14.69
CA LEU A 170 -4.09 -18.13 14.04
C LEU A 170 -3.24 -19.20 13.32
N ARG A 171 -1.92 -18.99 13.19
CA ARG A 171 -1.00 -19.97 12.57
C ARG A 171 -1.07 -21.31 13.29
N ARG A 172 -1.12 -22.39 12.51
CA ARG A 172 -1.11 -23.77 12.99
C ARG A 172 0.04 -24.52 12.34
N SER A 173 0.45 -25.64 12.95
CA SER A 173 1.43 -26.54 12.35
C SER A 173 0.81 -27.37 11.23
N GLY A 174 1.59 -27.69 10.19
CA GLY A 174 1.16 -28.46 9.03
C GLY A 174 0.60 -27.62 7.91
N ASP A 175 0.19 -28.27 6.83
CA ASP A 175 -0.37 -27.62 5.64
C ASP A 175 -1.68 -26.93 5.99
N GLN A 176 -1.74 -25.65 5.73
CA GLN A 176 -2.91 -24.79 5.94
C GLN A 176 -3.18 -23.98 4.67
N PRO A 177 -4.44 -23.64 4.39
CA PRO A 177 -4.73 -22.76 3.25
C PRO A 177 -3.92 -21.48 3.34
N THR A 178 -3.36 -21.06 2.21
CA THR A 178 -2.58 -19.82 2.16
C THR A 178 -3.44 -18.61 2.46
N ALA A 179 -3.00 -17.82 3.44
CA ALA A 179 -3.55 -16.51 3.75
C ALA A 179 -2.41 -15.48 3.75
N VAL A 180 -2.39 -14.63 2.73
CA VAL A 180 -1.40 -13.55 2.59
C VAL A 180 -1.93 -12.31 3.29
N LEU A 181 -1.17 -11.81 4.26
CA LEU A 181 -1.51 -10.60 5.01
C LEU A 181 -1.06 -9.37 4.23
N THR A 182 -1.97 -8.43 3.99
CA THR A 182 -1.68 -7.08 3.49
C THR A 182 -0.78 -7.01 2.25
N HIS A 183 -1.27 -7.46 1.09
CA HIS A 183 -0.48 -7.45 -0.14
C HIS A 183 -1.08 -6.54 -1.23
N GLY A 184 -0.67 -5.26 -1.20
CA GLY A 184 -0.78 -4.27 -2.26
C GLY A 184 0.61 -3.81 -2.69
N VAL A 185 0.79 -2.50 -2.89
CA VAL A 185 2.14 -1.95 -3.10
C VAL A 185 2.84 -1.71 -1.76
N ASN A 186 2.20 -1.05 -0.84
CA ASN A 186 2.59 -0.81 0.55
C ASN A 186 1.34 -0.83 1.48
N PRO A 187 1.22 -1.86 2.30
CA PRO A 187 2.02 -3.09 2.41
C PRO A 187 2.01 -3.97 1.16
N GLY A 188 3.06 -4.77 1.00
CA GLY A 188 3.18 -5.77 -0.07
C GLY A 188 4.46 -5.65 -0.87
N LEU A 189 4.43 -5.04 -2.07
CA LEU A 189 5.59 -4.97 -2.97
C LEU A 189 6.84 -4.34 -2.34
N VAL A 190 6.69 -3.42 -1.40
CA VAL A 190 7.85 -2.80 -0.72
C VAL A 190 8.69 -3.80 0.06
N SER A 191 8.11 -4.89 0.59
CA SER A 191 8.88 -5.99 1.18
C SER A 191 9.79 -6.68 0.16
N HIS A 192 9.30 -6.84 -1.07
CA HIS A 192 10.08 -7.38 -2.20
C HIS A 192 11.11 -6.38 -2.71
N PHE A 193 10.79 -5.09 -2.71
CA PHE A 193 11.74 -4.02 -3.05
C PHE A 193 12.91 -3.95 -2.06
N VAL A 194 12.66 -4.18 -0.76
CA VAL A 194 13.72 -4.27 0.25
C VAL A 194 14.70 -5.40 -0.08
N LYS A 195 14.22 -6.59 -0.46
CA LYS A 195 15.09 -7.71 -0.85
C LYS A 195 15.93 -7.37 -2.08
N GLN A 196 15.31 -6.78 -3.11
CA GLN A 196 16.04 -6.34 -4.30
C GLN A 196 17.08 -5.27 -3.96
N ALA A 197 16.72 -4.28 -3.16
CA ALA A 197 17.63 -3.22 -2.73
C ALA A 197 18.84 -3.75 -1.94
N LEU A 198 18.63 -4.73 -1.05
CA LEU A 198 19.72 -5.39 -0.32
C LEU A 198 20.70 -6.08 -1.27
N LEU A 199 20.21 -6.77 -2.31
CA LEU A 199 21.07 -7.39 -3.32
C LEU A 199 21.83 -6.37 -4.16
N ASP A 200 21.20 -5.25 -4.50
CA ASP A 200 21.83 -4.18 -5.27
C ASP A 200 22.96 -3.50 -4.47
N ILE A 201 22.71 -3.22 -3.17
CA ILE A 201 23.70 -2.70 -2.27
C ILE A 201 24.85 -3.69 -2.10
N ALA A 202 24.56 -4.99 -1.88
CA ALA A 202 25.55 -6.05 -1.73
C ALA A 202 26.49 -6.10 -2.94
N ARG A 203 25.94 -6.11 -4.15
CA ARG A 203 26.72 -6.05 -5.39
C ARG A 203 27.59 -4.79 -5.46
N ALA A 204 27.04 -3.64 -5.11
CA ALA A 204 27.74 -2.35 -5.20
C ALA A 204 28.89 -2.19 -4.19
N VAL A 205 28.86 -2.91 -3.06
CA VAL A 205 29.94 -2.92 -2.06
C VAL A 205 30.87 -4.12 -2.18
N GLY A 206 30.63 -5.01 -3.16
CA GLY A 206 31.47 -6.20 -3.42
C GLY A 206 31.22 -7.35 -2.43
N ASP A 207 30.08 -7.41 -1.77
CA ASP A 207 29.63 -8.57 -0.98
C ASP A 207 29.11 -9.63 -1.96
N ALA A 208 29.96 -10.59 -2.30
CA ALA A 208 29.68 -11.62 -3.32
C ALA A 208 29.11 -12.93 -2.72
N ASP A 209 28.64 -12.90 -1.49
CA ASP A 209 27.99 -14.05 -0.86
C ASP A 209 26.76 -14.50 -1.67
N ALA A 210 26.40 -15.77 -1.51
CA ALA A 210 25.22 -16.33 -2.16
C ALA A 210 23.95 -15.58 -1.72
N GLU A 211 23.00 -15.46 -2.65
CA GLU A 211 21.69 -14.87 -2.36
C GLU A 211 21.00 -15.60 -1.18
N PRO A 212 20.47 -14.87 -0.20
CA PRO A 212 19.77 -15.49 0.92
C PRO A 212 18.54 -16.29 0.46
N CYS A 213 18.34 -17.47 1.05
CA CYS A 213 17.21 -18.33 0.73
C CYS A 213 16.12 -18.36 1.83
N ASP A 214 16.42 -17.79 2.99
CA ASP A 214 15.50 -17.76 4.13
C ASP A 214 15.57 -16.45 4.93
N ARG A 215 14.65 -16.30 5.87
CA ARG A 215 14.55 -15.13 6.75
C ARG A 215 15.87 -14.83 7.48
N ALA A 216 16.54 -15.86 7.99
CA ALA A 216 17.78 -15.68 8.73
C ALA A 216 18.93 -15.14 7.84
N GLY A 217 19.01 -15.63 6.62
CA GLY A 217 19.94 -15.14 5.60
C GLY A 217 19.69 -13.70 5.21
N TRP A 218 18.44 -13.29 4.97
CA TRP A 218 18.08 -11.89 4.67
C TRP A 218 18.40 -10.94 5.81
N ALA A 219 18.07 -11.33 7.05
CA ALA A 219 18.40 -10.55 8.25
C ALA A 219 19.92 -10.43 8.45
N ALA A 220 20.67 -11.51 8.23
CA ALA A 220 22.16 -11.49 8.29
C ALA A 220 22.75 -10.61 7.19
N LEU A 221 22.22 -10.62 5.95
CA LEU A 221 22.67 -9.73 4.88
C LEU A 221 22.45 -8.26 5.26
N ALA A 222 21.24 -7.89 5.71
CA ALA A 222 20.94 -6.52 6.14
C ALA A 222 21.89 -6.05 7.26
N GLN A 223 22.18 -6.93 8.24
CA GLN A 223 23.15 -6.67 9.31
C GLN A 223 24.56 -6.46 8.77
N ARG A 224 25.05 -7.33 7.89
CA ARG A 224 26.42 -7.22 7.31
C ARG A 224 26.58 -5.94 6.50
N LEU A 225 25.55 -5.56 5.73
CA LEU A 225 25.53 -4.32 4.96
C LEU A 225 25.47 -3.07 5.86
N GLY A 226 25.12 -3.23 7.14
CA GLY A 226 25.02 -2.11 8.08
C GLY A 226 23.76 -1.27 7.93
N ILE A 227 22.69 -1.86 7.40
CA ILE A 227 21.39 -1.15 7.24
C ILE A 227 20.89 -0.75 8.62
N LYS A 228 20.62 0.54 8.82
CA LYS A 228 20.10 1.12 10.06
C LYS A 228 18.65 1.53 9.94
N ALA A 229 18.29 2.19 8.84
CA ALA A 229 16.96 2.69 8.60
C ALA A 229 16.45 2.25 7.23
N ILE A 230 15.16 1.91 7.17
CA ILE A 230 14.41 1.64 5.93
C ILE A 230 13.19 2.55 5.96
N HIS A 231 13.11 3.48 5.01
CA HIS A 231 11.93 4.28 4.80
C HIS A 231 11.15 3.69 3.63
N ILE A 232 9.88 3.43 3.79
CA ILE A 232 8.99 3.34 2.64
C ILE A 232 8.80 4.81 2.23
N ALA A 233 9.46 5.20 1.12
CA ALA A 233 9.57 6.59 0.72
C ALA A 233 8.74 6.83 -0.53
N GLU A 234 7.67 7.61 -0.37
CA GLU A 234 6.68 7.82 -1.42
C GLU A 234 6.35 9.29 -1.60
N ARG A 235 6.28 9.70 -2.87
CA ARG A 235 5.82 11.01 -3.31
C ARG A 235 4.83 10.87 -4.46
N ASP A 236 3.55 11.15 -4.18
CA ASP A 236 2.50 11.28 -5.20
C ASP A 236 2.42 12.74 -5.67
N THR A 237 2.61 12.97 -6.96
CA THR A 237 2.53 14.30 -7.60
C THR A 237 1.30 14.43 -8.50
N GLN A 238 0.36 13.50 -8.44
CA GLN A 238 -0.84 13.52 -9.28
C GLN A 238 -1.72 14.74 -8.95
N VAL A 239 -2.19 15.42 -9.97
CA VAL A 239 -3.02 16.62 -9.84
C VAL A 239 -4.27 16.53 -10.69
N SER A 240 -5.35 17.18 -10.22
CA SER A 240 -6.58 17.38 -10.98
C SER A 240 -6.75 18.86 -11.34
N ASP A 241 -7.61 19.17 -12.30
CA ASP A 241 -7.96 20.53 -12.70
C ASP A 241 -8.84 21.27 -11.69
N HIS A 242 -9.35 20.56 -10.70
CA HIS A 242 -10.21 21.10 -9.65
C HIS A 242 -9.53 21.01 -8.29
N PRO A 243 -9.02 22.14 -7.75
CA PRO A 243 -8.37 22.14 -6.44
C PRO A 243 -9.35 21.75 -5.32
N LYS A 244 -8.79 21.23 -4.24
CA LYS A 244 -9.54 20.91 -3.02
C LYS A 244 -10.32 22.13 -2.51
N ARG A 245 -11.55 21.90 -2.08
CA ARG A 245 -12.42 22.92 -1.45
C ARG A 245 -12.48 22.74 0.06
N PRO A 246 -12.78 23.82 0.83
CA PRO A 246 -13.05 23.69 2.27
C PRO A 246 -14.17 22.69 2.56
N GLY A 247 -14.00 21.86 3.58
CA GLY A 247 -14.96 20.80 3.95
C GLY A 247 -14.96 19.59 3.01
N GLU A 248 -13.95 19.46 2.14
CA GLU A 248 -13.75 18.34 1.23
C GLU A 248 -12.46 17.59 1.59
N PHE A 249 -12.51 16.27 1.64
CA PHE A 249 -11.31 15.43 1.66
C PHE A 249 -11.07 14.88 0.26
N VAL A 250 -9.86 15.07 -0.25
CA VAL A 250 -9.43 14.62 -1.60
C VAL A 250 -8.28 13.65 -1.45
N ASN A 251 -8.28 12.56 -2.21
CA ASN A 251 -7.19 11.60 -2.27
C ASN A 251 -7.19 10.83 -3.59
N THR A 252 -6.09 10.18 -3.93
CA THR A 252 -5.94 9.34 -5.14
C THR A 252 -6.41 7.89 -4.95
N TRP A 253 -6.74 7.51 -3.72
CA TRP A 253 -7.29 6.20 -3.35
C TRP A 253 -8.31 6.37 -2.21
N SER A 254 -8.77 5.28 -1.57
CA SER A 254 -9.83 5.29 -0.55
C SER A 254 -9.66 6.38 0.49
N ILE A 255 -10.65 7.27 0.61
CA ILE A 255 -10.62 8.38 1.56
C ILE A 255 -10.86 7.87 2.98
N GLU A 256 -11.80 6.94 3.15
CA GLU A 256 -12.11 6.35 4.44
C GLU A 256 -10.93 5.53 4.96
N GLY A 257 -10.27 4.74 4.08
CA GLY A 257 -9.04 4.01 4.41
C GLY A 257 -7.94 4.96 4.87
N PHE A 258 -7.63 5.98 4.05
CA PHE A 258 -6.57 6.93 4.37
C PHE A 258 -6.82 7.75 5.64
N ALA A 259 -8.06 8.19 5.85
CA ALA A 259 -8.41 8.89 7.09
C ALA A 259 -8.32 7.97 8.32
N GLY A 260 -8.70 6.70 8.18
CA GLY A 260 -8.56 5.68 9.21
C GLY A 260 -7.10 5.47 9.61
N GLU A 261 -6.23 5.19 8.64
CA GLU A 261 -4.78 5.01 8.84
C GLU A 261 -4.13 6.27 9.40
N GLY A 262 -4.50 7.44 8.88
CA GLY A 262 -3.97 8.73 9.33
C GLY A 262 -4.33 9.07 10.78
N CYS A 263 -5.46 8.57 11.30
CA CYS A 263 -5.91 8.79 12.67
C CYS A 263 -5.41 7.72 13.66
N GLN A 264 -4.87 6.59 13.17
CA GLN A 264 -4.24 5.59 14.04
C GLN A 264 -2.99 6.17 14.71
N PRO A 265 -2.55 5.60 15.86
CA PRO A 265 -1.26 5.94 16.44
C PRO A 265 -0.15 5.79 15.40
N ALA A 266 0.74 6.79 15.29
CA ALA A 266 1.93 6.65 14.45
C ALA A 266 2.73 5.43 14.92
N GLU A 267 3.08 4.53 14.00
CA GLU A 267 3.70 3.24 14.30
C GLU A 267 4.94 3.05 13.44
N LEU A 268 5.98 2.43 13.99
CA LEU A 268 7.23 2.17 13.28
C LEU A 268 7.96 0.96 13.85
N GLY A 269 8.67 0.21 13.00
CA GLY A 269 9.64 -0.77 13.41
C GLY A 269 10.79 -0.10 14.17
N TRP A 270 11.21 -0.68 15.31
CA TRP A 270 12.19 -0.06 16.20
C TRP A 270 13.54 -0.74 16.17
N GLY A 271 14.53 -0.02 15.65
CA GLY A 271 15.88 -0.50 15.41
C GLY A 271 16.75 -0.64 16.67
N THR A 272 17.69 -1.59 16.63
CA THR A 272 18.64 -1.81 17.75
C THR A 272 19.73 -0.75 17.84
N HIS A 273 19.95 0.06 16.80
CA HIS A 273 20.91 1.15 16.77
C HIS A 273 20.37 2.43 17.45
N GLU A 274 19.06 2.49 17.73
CA GLU A 274 18.43 3.65 18.33
C GLU A 274 18.91 3.89 19.77
N ARG A 275 19.44 5.09 20.02
CA ARG A 275 20.03 5.48 21.31
C ARG A 275 19.03 6.12 22.25
N ARG A 276 17.96 6.72 21.71
CA ARG A 276 16.96 7.48 22.47
C ARG A 276 15.56 7.02 22.12
N PHE A 277 14.86 6.54 23.13
CA PHE A 277 13.44 6.20 22.99
C PHE A 277 12.61 7.50 22.99
N PRO A 278 11.61 7.66 22.10
CA PRO A 278 10.76 8.85 22.07
C PRO A 278 10.00 9.02 23.38
N ALA A 279 9.90 10.28 23.87
CA ALA A 279 9.17 10.57 25.11
C ALA A 279 7.67 10.22 25.05
N ASP A 280 7.07 10.27 23.85
CA ASP A 280 5.71 9.88 23.53
C ASP A 280 5.63 8.48 22.88
N GLY A 281 6.71 7.69 22.97
CA GLY A 281 6.78 6.33 22.43
C GLY A 281 6.34 5.28 23.43
N HIS A 282 5.72 4.21 22.93
CA HIS A 282 5.28 3.05 23.72
C HIS A 282 5.64 1.75 23.03
N ARG A 283 5.95 0.73 23.82
CA ARG A 283 6.10 -0.66 23.36
C ARG A 283 4.76 -1.37 23.43
N HIS A 284 4.54 -2.34 22.54
CA HIS A 284 3.29 -3.11 22.53
C HIS A 284 3.18 -4.10 23.70
N GLY A 285 4.30 -4.62 24.20
CA GLY A 285 4.33 -5.55 25.34
C GLY A 285 3.83 -6.97 25.05
N HIS A 286 3.58 -7.31 23.78
CA HIS A 286 3.19 -8.64 23.31
C HIS A 286 3.68 -8.85 21.86
N GLY A 287 3.59 -10.09 21.36
CA GLY A 287 3.93 -10.42 19.96
C GLY A 287 5.43 -10.39 19.68
N CYS A 288 5.81 -9.97 18.47
CA CYS A 288 7.20 -10.00 18.00
C CYS A 288 8.12 -8.94 18.64
N ASP A 289 7.58 -7.93 19.32
CA ASP A 289 8.30 -6.78 19.91
C ASP A 289 9.18 -6.03 18.89
N ALA A 290 8.75 -5.99 17.61
CA ALA A 290 9.53 -5.38 16.54
C ALA A 290 9.22 -3.91 16.33
N ALA A 291 8.15 -3.37 16.89
CA ALA A 291 7.66 -2.02 16.67
C ALA A 291 7.38 -1.26 17.97
N ILE A 292 7.21 0.04 17.81
CA ILE A 292 6.69 0.97 18.81
C ILE A 292 5.57 1.80 18.20
N TYR A 293 4.74 2.40 19.03
CA TYR A 293 3.77 3.41 18.61
C TYR A 293 3.97 4.71 19.39
N LEU A 294 3.48 5.82 18.83
CA LEU A 294 3.55 7.14 19.45
C LEU A 294 2.14 7.58 19.91
N ASP A 295 2.07 8.35 21.00
CA ASP A 295 0.82 8.95 21.49
C ASP A 295 0.33 10.12 20.62
N ARG A 296 0.32 9.90 19.31
CA ARG A 296 -0.18 10.84 18.32
C ARG A 296 -0.58 10.15 17.04
N PRO A 297 -1.50 10.72 16.25
CA PRO A 297 -1.90 10.14 14.97
C PRO A 297 -0.78 10.20 13.93
N GLY A 298 -0.75 9.23 13.03
CA GLY A 298 0.20 9.19 11.92
C GLY A 298 0.19 10.45 11.06
N ALA A 299 -1.01 10.93 10.71
CA ALA A 299 -1.17 12.18 9.96
C ALA A 299 -0.78 13.45 10.75
N GLY A 300 -0.55 13.34 12.06
CA GLY A 300 -0.01 14.40 12.92
C GLY A 300 1.50 14.31 13.14
N THR A 301 2.17 13.32 12.56
CA THR A 301 3.61 13.07 12.73
C THR A 301 4.32 13.24 11.40
N ARG A 302 5.42 14.00 11.38
CA ARG A 302 6.23 14.22 10.17
C ARG A 302 7.60 13.60 10.33
N VAL A 303 8.11 13.08 9.22
CA VAL A 303 9.46 12.50 9.10
C VAL A 303 10.17 13.03 7.87
N ARG A 304 11.49 13.12 7.94
CA ARG A 304 12.37 13.46 6.81
C ARG A 304 12.64 12.21 6.00
N SER A 305 12.51 12.33 4.69
CA SER A 305 12.87 11.27 3.76
C SER A 305 13.40 11.87 2.45
N TRP A 306 13.65 11.00 1.48
CA TRP A 306 14.21 11.36 0.19
C TRP A 306 13.71 10.41 -0.90
N THR A 307 13.38 10.96 -2.06
CA THR A 307 13.16 10.20 -3.30
C THR A 307 13.96 10.79 -4.44
N PRO A 308 14.24 10.03 -5.52
CA PRO A 308 15.10 10.51 -6.61
C PRO A 308 14.59 11.75 -7.33
N LEU A 309 13.28 11.92 -7.50
CA LEU A 309 12.69 13.06 -8.22
C LEU A 309 12.44 14.27 -7.32
N GLU A 310 11.88 14.03 -6.14
CA GLU A 310 11.56 15.12 -5.22
C GLU A 310 12.80 15.62 -4.46
N GLY A 311 13.79 14.76 -4.24
CA GLY A 311 14.88 15.06 -3.32
C GLY A 311 14.43 14.93 -1.86
N PRO A 312 15.02 15.74 -0.94
CA PRO A 312 14.61 15.74 0.48
C PRO A 312 13.19 16.30 0.67
N TYR A 313 12.37 15.63 1.48
CA TYR A 313 11.02 16.10 1.80
C TYR A 313 10.59 15.73 3.23
N HIS A 314 9.48 16.32 3.70
CA HIS A 314 8.81 15.93 4.91
C HIS A 314 7.57 15.11 4.57
N GLY A 315 7.61 13.80 4.83
CA GLY A 315 6.45 12.91 4.73
C GLY A 315 5.66 12.81 6.03
N PHE A 316 4.44 12.31 5.94
CA PHE A 316 3.67 11.85 7.08
C PHE A 316 4.14 10.46 7.49
N LEU A 317 4.26 10.22 8.79
CA LEU A 317 4.49 8.90 9.35
C LEU A 317 3.14 8.18 9.50
N ILE A 318 2.61 7.73 8.38
CA ILE A 318 1.35 6.97 8.40
C ILE A 318 1.65 5.57 8.93
N THR A 319 0.71 5.02 9.72
CA THR A 319 0.84 3.65 10.22
C THR A 319 0.56 2.66 9.09
N HIS A 320 1.52 1.75 8.87
CA HIS A 320 1.41 0.71 7.85
C HIS A 320 2.08 -0.58 8.33
N GLY A 321 1.47 -1.72 7.98
CA GLY A 321 1.87 -3.05 8.46
C GLY A 321 3.29 -3.44 8.10
N GLU A 322 3.80 -3.01 6.93
CA GLU A 322 5.17 -3.31 6.49
C GLU A 322 6.24 -2.69 7.37
N SER A 323 5.95 -1.58 8.07
CA SER A 323 6.88 -1.03 9.05
C SER A 323 7.19 -2.01 10.18
N VAL A 324 6.21 -2.86 10.52
CA VAL A 324 6.33 -3.91 11.52
C VAL A 324 6.92 -5.17 10.91
N SER A 325 6.36 -5.67 9.80
CA SER A 325 6.72 -6.96 9.21
C SER A 325 8.15 -6.99 8.70
N ILE A 326 8.62 -5.92 8.01
CA ILE A 326 10.00 -5.81 7.55
C ILE A 326 10.97 -5.75 8.74
N ALA A 327 10.66 -4.97 9.78
CA ALA A 327 11.50 -4.88 10.98
C ALA A 327 11.58 -6.24 11.71
N ASP A 328 10.45 -6.94 11.84
CA ASP A 328 10.41 -8.29 12.41
C ASP A 328 11.19 -9.28 11.53
N TYR A 329 10.96 -9.30 10.24
CA TYR A 329 11.60 -10.19 9.28
C TYR A 329 13.12 -10.05 9.28
N LEU A 330 13.65 -8.82 9.31
CA LEU A 330 15.09 -8.54 9.32
C LEU A 330 15.71 -8.57 10.73
N THR A 331 15.01 -9.13 11.73
CA THR A 331 15.54 -9.25 13.08
C THR A 331 16.52 -10.42 13.21
N VAL A 332 17.77 -10.14 13.61
CA VAL A 332 18.76 -11.16 14.02
C VAL A 332 18.69 -11.37 15.53
N ARG A 333 18.53 -12.62 15.96
CA ARG A 333 18.53 -13.01 17.37
C ARG A 333 19.80 -13.79 17.71
N GLY A 334 20.41 -13.49 18.85
CA GLY A 334 21.58 -14.21 19.38
C GLY A 334 21.44 -14.41 20.88
N LYS A 335 21.63 -15.64 21.36
CA LYS A 335 21.52 -15.98 22.79
C LYS A 335 20.22 -15.49 23.45
N GLY A 336 19.10 -15.61 22.74
CA GLY A 336 17.77 -15.19 23.22
C GLY A 336 17.51 -13.67 23.22
N ARG A 337 18.42 -12.85 22.68
CA ARG A 337 18.26 -11.40 22.56
C ARG A 337 18.26 -10.95 21.10
N VAL A 338 17.58 -9.85 20.82
CA VAL A 338 17.69 -9.16 19.54
C VAL A 338 19.07 -8.48 19.48
N VAL A 339 19.90 -8.85 18.49
CA VAL A 339 21.24 -8.28 18.28
C VAL A 339 21.26 -7.28 17.13
N TYR A 340 20.33 -7.41 16.19
CA TYR A 340 20.17 -6.48 15.09
C TYR A 340 18.70 -6.40 14.66
N ARG A 341 18.28 -5.20 14.33
CA ARG A 341 17.01 -4.85 13.68
C ARG A 341 17.14 -3.44 13.12
N PRO A 342 16.71 -3.14 11.88
CA PRO A 342 16.62 -1.78 11.39
C PRO A 342 15.41 -1.04 11.96
N THR A 343 15.45 0.29 12.01
CA THR A 343 14.26 1.13 12.15
C THR A 343 13.53 1.17 10.80
N VAL A 344 12.23 0.91 10.78
CA VAL A 344 11.43 0.88 9.55
C VAL A 344 10.21 1.75 9.71
N HIS A 345 9.93 2.64 8.76
CA HIS A 345 8.74 3.48 8.81
C HIS A 345 8.30 3.95 7.42
N TYR A 346 7.03 4.30 7.31
CA TYR A 346 6.49 4.95 6.14
C TYR A 346 6.74 6.46 6.19
N ALA A 347 7.17 7.04 5.09
CA ALA A 347 7.35 8.47 4.88
C ALA A 347 6.55 8.88 3.65
N TYR A 348 5.27 9.16 3.85
CA TYR A 348 4.32 9.40 2.78
C TYR A 348 4.11 10.88 2.52
N HIS A 349 4.35 11.31 1.30
CA HIS A 349 3.87 12.59 0.80
C HIS A 349 2.80 12.36 -0.26
N PRO A 350 1.51 12.32 0.13
CA PRO A 350 0.42 12.13 -0.81
C PRO A 350 0.32 13.33 -1.77
N CYS A 351 -0.58 13.26 -2.74
CA CYS A 351 -0.83 14.38 -3.65
C CYS A 351 -1.18 15.66 -2.87
N ASP A 352 -0.89 16.81 -3.43
CA ASP A 352 -0.98 18.09 -2.72
C ASP A 352 -2.40 18.37 -2.18
N ASP A 353 -3.45 18.01 -2.91
CA ASP A 353 -4.83 18.12 -2.44
C ASP A 353 -5.11 17.22 -1.21
N ALA A 354 -4.46 16.05 -1.13
CA ALA A 354 -4.56 15.18 0.04
C ALA A 354 -3.77 15.74 1.23
N VAL A 355 -2.61 16.36 1.01
CA VAL A 355 -1.87 17.10 2.06
C VAL A 355 -2.74 18.19 2.67
N LEU A 356 -3.40 18.99 1.83
CA LEU A 356 -4.33 20.04 2.30
C LEU A 356 -5.54 19.43 3.03
N SER A 357 -6.00 18.25 2.60
CA SER A 357 -7.09 17.53 3.26
C SER A 357 -6.72 17.04 4.65
N LEU A 358 -5.49 16.53 4.83
CA LEU A 358 -4.95 16.13 6.14
C LEU A 358 -4.75 17.33 7.06
N HIS A 359 -4.31 18.48 6.53
CA HIS A 359 -4.20 19.72 7.32
C HIS A 359 -5.58 20.18 7.84
N GLU A 360 -6.62 20.12 7.00
CA GLU A 360 -7.98 20.46 7.43
C GLU A 360 -8.51 19.41 8.42
N LEU A 361 -8.25 18.11 8.21
CA LEU A 361 -8.63 17.05 9.15
C LEU A 361 -8.02 17.30 10.54
N ALA A 362 -6.74 17.64 10.61
CA ALA A 362 -6.08 18.02 11.86
C ALA A 362 -6.69 19.27 12.49
N GLY A 363 -6.94 20.33 11.69
CA GLY A 363 -7.60 21.55 12.11
C GLY A 363 -9.04 21.34 12.61
N ARG A 364 -9.70 20.26 12.19
CA ARG A 364 -11.03 19.82 12.64
C ARG A 364 -10.97 18.84 13.82
N ASN A 365 -9.83 18.73 14.48
CA ASN A 365 -9.60 17.77 15.57
C ASN A 365 -9.93 16.32 15.16
N TRP A 366 -9.42 15.92 14.01
CA TRP A 366 -9.54 14.57 13.42
C TRP A 366 -10.97 14.14 13.08
N ARG A 367 -11.87 15.11 12.87
CA ARG A 367 -13.21 14.83 12.32
C ARG A 367 -13.17 14.92 10.80
N LEU A 368 -13.43 13.79 10.15
CA LEU A 368 -13.42 13.69 8.68
C LEU A 368 -14.37 14.71 8.04
N GLN A 369 -13.96 15.29 6.94
CA GLN A 369 -14.75 16.21 6.11
C GLN A 369 -16.01 15.51 5.60
N GLU A 370 -17.08 16.28 5.40
CA GLU A 370 -18.38 15.77 4.96
C GLU A 370 -18.36 15.36 3.48
N ARG A 371 -17.69 16.18 2.64
CA ARG A 371 -17.50 15.88 1.21
C ARG A 371 -16.23 15.09 1.01
N ARG A 372 -16.29 14.12 0.08
CA ARG A 372 -15.21 13.21 -0.23
C ARG A 372 -15.07 13.12 -1.73
N ARG A 373 -13.86 13.28 -2.24
CA ARG A 373 -13.57 13.20 -3.66
C ARG A 373 -12.34 12.35 -3.90
N GLU A 374 -12.58 11.12 -4.32
CA GLU A 374 -11.51 10.25 -4.84
C GLU A 374 -11.12 10.71 -6.25
N LEU A 375 -9.84 10.90 -6.48
CA LEU A 375 -9.31 11.25 -7.79
C LEU A 375 -9.21 10.01 -8.67
N ALA A 376 -10.29 9.71 -9.37
CA ALA A 376 -10.30 8.63 -10.36
C ALA A 376 -9.38 8.97 -11.55
N ASP A 377 -9.01 7.95 -12.32
CA ASP A 377 -8.14 8.09 -13.49
C ASP A 377 -8.57 9.18 -14.48
N GLY A 378 -9.89 9.34 -14.69
CA GLY A 378 -10.45 10.31 -15.64
C GLY A 378 -10.33 11.79 -15.24
N VAL A 379 -10.07 12.09 -13.96
CA VAL A 379 -9.99 13.49 -13.46
C VAL A 379 -8.57 13.98 -13.17
N ILE A 380 -7.58 13.08 -13.13
CA ILE A 380 -6.17 13.43 -12.94
C ILE A 380 -5.63 13.93 -14.28
N THR A 381 -5.04 15.10 -14.30
CA THR A 381 -4.54 15.75 -15.53
C THR A 381 -3.06 15.53 -15.78
N ALA A 382 -2.27 15.33 -14.73
CA ALA A 382 -0.82 15.12 -14.80
C ALA A 382 -0.30 14.50 -13.50
N GLY A 383 0.99 14.16 -13.51
CA GLY A 383 1.71 13.68 -12.33
C GLY A 383 2.04 12.20 -12.41
N MET A 384 2.71 11.74 -11.37
CA MET A 384 3.13 10.35 -11.18
C MET A 384 3.10 10.00 -9.70
N ASP A 385 3.18 8.71 -9.43
CA ASP A 385 3.48 8.21 -8.11
C ASP A 385 4.88 7.59 -8.09
N GLU A 386 5.78 8.15 -7.28
CA GLU A 386 7.13 7.68 -7.04
C GLU A 386 7.14 6.96 -5.69
N LEU A 387 7.11 5.63 -5.70
CA LEU A 387 7.00 4.79 -4.51
C LEU A 387 8.09 3.74 -4.47
N GLY A 388 8.83 3.71 -3.37
CA GLY A 388 9.93 2.76 -3.18
C GLY A 388 10.41 2.67 -1.74
N VAL A 389 11.58 2.06 -1.58
CA VAL A 389 12.24 1.90 -0.29
C VAL A 389 13.59 2.60 -0.30
N LEU A 390 13.85 3.40 0.74
CA LEU A 390 15.14 4.05 0.98
C LEU A 390 15.85 3.34 2.12
N LEU A 391 16.96 2.67 1.82
CA LEU A 391 17.80 1.98 2.80
C LEU A 391 18.99 2.87 3.17
N GLY A 392 19.14 3.16 4.46
CA GLY A 392 20.21 4.02 4.98
C GLY A 392 21.11 3.32 5.99
N GLY A 393 22.36 3.81 6.11
CA GLY A 393 23.36 3.34 7.09
C GLY A 393 24.48 2.48 6.51
N HIS A 394 24.37 2.00 5.29
CA HIS A 394 25.39 1.20 4.62
C HIS A 394 26.59 2.05 4.13
N ALA A 395 27.64 1.40 3.64
CA ALA A 395 28.90 2.05 3.25
C ALA A 395 28.77 3.13 2.16
N ARG A 396 27.67 3.13 1.38
CA ARG A 396 27.37 4.12 0.35
C ARG A 396 26.23 5.06 0.74
N THR A 397 26.04 5.28 2.03
CA THR A 397 25.11 6.20 2.69
C THR A 397 23.65 5.82 2.55
N ALA A 398 23.03 6.00 1.39
CA ALA A 398 21.64 5.69 1.13
C ALA A 398 21.43 5.08 -0.27
N TYR A 399 20.42 4.23 -0.40
CA TYR A 399 19.99 3.65 -1.67
C TYR A 399 18.46 3.62 -1.73
N TRP A 400 17.89 4.21 -2.77
CA TRP A 400 16.46 4.12 -3.04
C TRP A 400 16.21 3.16 -4.20
N TYR A 401 15.22 2.27 -4.05
CA TYR A 401 14.75 1.36 -5.10
C TYR A 401 13.23 1.37 -5.14
N GLY A 402 12.65 1.56 -6.32
CA GLY A 402 11.21 1.61 -6.45
C GLY A 402 10.69 1.92 -7.84
N SER A 403 9.39 2.16 -7.89
CA SER A 403 8.54 2.40 -9.04
C SER A 403 8.37 3.89 -9.27
N ARG A 404 8.36 4.28 -10.55
CA ARG A 404 7.93 5.59 -11.05
C ARG A 404 6.86 5.37 -12.09
N LEU A 405 5.63 5.65 -11.75
CA LEU A 405 4.50 5.41 -12.63
C LEU A 405 3.74 6.71 -12.89
N THR A 406 3.71 7.16 -14.14
CA THR A 406 2.92 8.33 -14.54
C THR A 406 1.45 7.97 -14.74
N ILE A 407 0.55 8.96 -14.58
CA ILE A 407 -0.87 8.78 -14.90
C ILE A 407 -1.09 8.39 -16.37
N GLY A 408 -0.25 8.85 -17.29
CA GLY A 408 -0.33 8.49 -18.72
C GLY A 408 -0.03 7.01 -18.94
N GLU A 409 1.02 6.49 -18.33
CA GLU A 409 1.38 5.06 -18.38
C GLU A 409 0.32 4.20 -17.70
N ALA A 410 -0.16 4.62 -16.52
CA ALA A 410 -1.19 3.88 -15.80
C ALA A 410 -2.45 3.66 -16.66
N ARG A 411 -2.93 4.71 -17.33
CA ARG A 411 -4.07 4.62 -18.27
C ARG A 411 -3.81 3.73 -19.47
N ALA A 412 -2.60 3.76 -19.99
CA ALA A 412 -2.21 2.94 -21.14
C ALA A 412 -2.09 1.46 -20.78
N LEU A 413 -1.61 1.16 -19.56
CA LEU A 413 -1.37 -0.21 -19.10
C LEU A 413 -2.66 -0.91 -18.65
N CYS A 414 -3.54 -0.22 -17.91
CA CYS A 414 -4.73 -0.85 -17.36
C CYS A 414 -5.85 0.17 -17.10
N PRO A 415 -7.08 -0.07 -17.61
CA PRO A 415 -8.21 0.82 -17.36
C PRO A 415 -8.60 0.86 -15.88
N HIS A 416 -9.34 1.89 -15.51
CA HIS A 416 -9.88 2.12 -14.16
C HIS A 416 -8.82 2.38 -13.08
N ASN A 417 -7.57 2.70 -13.48
CA ASN A 417 -6.47 2.97 -12.57
C ASN A 417 -5.89 4.37 -12.77
N ASN A 418 -5.56 5.04 -11.66
CA ASN A 418 -4.55 6.08 -11.62
C ASN A 418 -3.17 5.45 -11.30
N ALA A 419 -2.12 6.25 -11.12
CA ALA A 419 -0.78 5.72 -10.86
C ALA A 419 -0.74 4.92 -9.54
N THR A 420 -1.23 5.48 -8.45
CA THR A 420 -1.24 4.85 -7.12
C THR A 420 -2.08 3.57 -7.09
N SER A 421 -3.28 3.60 -7.69
CA SER A 421 -4.15 2.43 -7.69
C SER A 421 -3.61 1.30 -8.57
N LEU A 422 -2.89 1.60 -9.68
CA LEU A 422 -2.29 0.56 -10.52
C LEU A 422 -1.11 -0.12 -9.83
N GLN A 423 -0.24 0.62 -9.13
CA GLN A 423 0.83 0.02 -8.32
C GLN A 423 0.25 -0.92 -7.26
N THR A 424 -0.82 -0.50 -6.58
CA THR A 424 -1.52 -1.35 -5.60
C THR A 424 -2.15 -2.58 -6.26
N ALA A 425 -2.85 -2.40 -7.39
CA ALA A 425 -3.46 -3.49 -8.14
C ALA A 425 -2.43 -4.50 -8.67
N ALA A 426 -1.25 -4.03 -9.09
CA ALA A 426 -0.13 -4.88 -9.49
C ALA A 426 0.39 -5.73 -8.31
N GLY A 427 0.49 -5.13 -7.12
CA GLY A 427 0.84 -5.86 -5.91
C GLY A 427 -0.20 -6.92 -5.57
N VAL A 428 -1.48 -6.56 -5.54
CA VAL A 428 -2.57 -7.52 -5.30
C VAL A 428 -2.51 -8.67 -6.30
N LEU A 429 -2.32 -8.38 -7.61
CA LEU A 429 -2.17 -9.42 -8.63
C LEU A 429 -0.99 -10.35 -8.31
N GLY A 430 0.18 -9.81 -7.99
CA GLY A 430 1.38 -10.59 -7.63
C GLY A 430 1.13 -11.50 -6.44
N GLY A 431 0.49 -10.98 -5.39
CA GLY A 431 0.13 -11.75 -4.20
C GLY A 431 -0.90 -12.86 -4.49
N VAL A 432 -1.94 -12.56 -5.29
CA VAL A 432 -2.95 -13.55 -5.70
C VAL A 432 -2.33 -14.68 -6.51
N VAL A 433 -1.50 -14.37 -7.50
CA VAL A 433 -0.79 -15.36 -8.32
C VAL A 433 0.12 -16.23 -7.45
N TRP A 434 0.88 -15.62 -6.55
CA TRP A 434 1.73 -16.36 -5.62
C TRP A 434 0.92 -17.29 -4.72
N ALA A 435 -0.17 -16.81 -4.12
CA ALA A 435 -1.03 -17.63 -3.26
C ALA A 435 -1.66 -18.82 -4.02
N MET A 436 -2.04 -18.63 -5.27
CA MET A 436 -2.56 -19.71 -6.13
C MET A 436 -1.50 -20.75 -6.47
N ARG A 437 -0.22 -20.35 -6.62
CA ARG A 437 0.92 -21.24 -6.83
C ARG A 437 1.36 -21.97 -5.55
N HIS A 438 1.11 -21.36 -4.38
CA HIS A 438 1.49 -21.89 -3.07
C HIS A 438 0.27 -22.06 -2.14
N PRO A 439 -0.68 -22.95 -2.48
CA PRO A 439 -2.00 -22.99 -1.81
C PRO A 439 -1.96 -23.54 -0.37
N ALA A 440 -0.83 -24.02 0.10
CA ALA A 440 -0.67 -24.65 1.43
C ALA A 440 0.40 -23.98 2.31
N ALA A 441 0.71 -22.69 2.06
CA ALA A 441 1.74 -21.96 2.80
C ALA A 441 1.29 -21.47 4.19
N GLY A 442 -0.01 -21.59 4.52
CA GLY A 442 -0.54 -21.06 5.77
C GLY A 442 -0.61 -19.52 5.77
N ILE A 443 -0.62 -18.92 6.96
CA ILE A 443 -0.67 -17.47 7.12
C ILE A 443 0.74 -16.90 6.95
N VAL A 444 0.94 -16.00 5.98
CA VAL A 444 2.26 -15.43 5.64
C VAL A 444 2.20 -13.90 5.54
N ASP A 445 3.29 -13.26 5.93
CA ASP A 445 3.54 -11.86 5.56
C ASP A 445 4.14 -11.79 4.14
N PRO A 446 4.07 -10.63 3.44
CA PRO A 446 4.74 -10.45 2.14
C PRO A 446 6.25 -10.74 2.20
N ASP A 447 6.88 -10.48 3.33
CA ASP A 447 8.30 -10.75 3.56
C ASP A 447 8.66 -12.25 3.48
N ASP A 448 7.72 -13.15 3.79
CA ASP A 448 7.93 -14.61 3.73
C ASP A 448 7.86 -15.17 2.28
N MET A 449 7.33 -14.38 1.32
CA MET A 449 7.09 -14.80 -0.06
C MET A 449 8.37 -14.74 -0.90
N ASP A 450 8.43 -15.52 -1.99
CA ASP A 450 9.49 -15.37 -3.00
C ASP A 450 9.31 -14.06 -3.78
N PHE A 451 10.25 -13.14 -3.57
CA PHE A 451 10.15 -11.80 -4.16
C PHE A 451 10.27 -11.79 -5.68
N ARG A 452 10.97 -12.75 -6.27
CA ARG A 452 11.16 -12.83 -7.72
C ARG A 452 9.88 -13.26 -8.41
N GLU A 453 9.19 -14.26 -7.86
CA GLU A 453 7.89 -14.68 -8.38
C GLU A 453 6.86 -13.55 -8.35
N VAL A 454 6.84 -12.77 -7.27
CA VAL A 454 5.92 -11.63 -7.14
C VAL A 454 6.29 -10.51 -8.10
N LEU A 455 7.57 -10.14 -8.16
CA LEU A 455 8.03 -9.04 -9.03
C LEU A 455 7.92 -9.37 -10.52
N GLU A 456 8.09 -10.64 -10.91
CA GLU A 456 7.84 -11.08 -12.30
C GLU A 456 6.43 -10.70 -12.78
N VAL A 457 5.45 -10.84 -11.92
CA VAL A 457 4.04 -10.54 -12.22
C VAL A 457 3.74 -9.03 -12.13
N ALA A 458 4.30 -8.34 -11.13
CA ALA A 458 3.92 -6.96 -10.81
C ALA A 458 4.66 -5.91 -11.66
N VAL A 459 5.97 -6.10 -11.93
CA VAL A 459 6.84 -5.10 -12.58
C VAL A 459 6.29 -4.54 -13.90
N PRO A 460 5.65 -5.33 -14.77
CA PRO A 460 5.07 -4.79 -16.02
C PRO A 460 4.05 -3.65 -15.81
N TYR A 461 3.52 -3.48 -14.61
CA TYR A 461 2.51 -2.48 -14.24
C TYR A 461 3.03 -1.36 -13.32
N LEU A 462 4.33 -1.33 -13.05
CA LEU A 462 4.96 -0.40 -12.11
C LEU A 462 5.68 0.79 -12.79
N GLY A 463 5.57 0.92 -14.13
CA GLY A 463 6.30 1.93 -14.88
C GLY A 463 7.81 1.68 -14.82
N GLU A 464 8.58 2.76 -14.67
CA GLU A 464 10.04 2.66 -14.60
C GLU A 464 10.48 2.20 -13.20
N MET A 465 11.16 1.05 -13.13
CA MET A 465 11.82 0.59 -11.90
C MET A 465 13.24 1.12 -11.85
N VAL A 466 13.60 1.88 -10.83
CA VAL A 466 14.92 2.50 -10.70
C VAL A 466 15.57 2.21 -9.35
N GLY A 467 16.92 2.12 -9.36
CA GLY A 467 17.76 2.05 -8.16
C GLY A 467 18.75 3.21 -8.17
N VAL A 468 18.74 4.05 -7.13
CA VAL A 468 19.56 5.27 -7.06
C VAL A 468 20.30 5.37 -5.74
N PHE A 469 21.65 5.43 -5.79
CA PHE A 469 22.47 5.78 -4.63
C PHE A 469 22.43 7.28 -4.38
N SER A 470 22.43 7.67 -3.11
CA SER A 470 22.40 9.07 -2.70
C SER A 470 23.30 9.28 -1.46
N ASP A 471 23.93 10.45 -1.42
CA ASP A 471 24.69 10.89 -0.24
C ASP A 471 23.81 11.60 0.80
N TRP A 472 22.50 11.63 0.56
CA TRP A 472 21.55 12.25 1.47
C TRP A 472 21.49 11.52 2.82
N THR A 473 21.41 12.32 3.87
CA THR A 473 21.10 11.85 5.23
C THR A 473 20.10 12.79 5.91
N PRO A 474 19.39 12.35 6.95
CA PRO A 474 18.50 13.21 7.73
C PRO A 474 19.18 14.40 8.41
N LEU A 475 20.50 14.49 8.43
CA LEU A 475 21.27 15.60 9.01
C LEU A 475 21.72 16.64 7.98
N GLN A 476 21.59 16.38 6.69
CA GLN A 476 22.10 17.27 5.65
C GLN A 476 21.51 18.68 5.76
N GLY A 477 22.36 19.70 5.91
CA GLY A 477 21.99 21.11 6.03
C GLY A 477 21.31 21.50 7.35
N ARG A 478 21.26 20.60 8.35
CA ARG A 478 20.59 20.90 9.63
C ARG A 478 21.46 21.69 10.58
N GLY A 479 20.83 22.57 11.34
CA GLY A 479 21.50 23.45 12.31
C GLY A 479 22.17 24.68 11.69
N GLU A 480 22.16 24.85 10.37
CA GLU A 480 22.75 26.00 9.69
C GLU A 480 21.95 27.29 9.89
N LEU A 481 20.62 27.20 9.79
CA LEU A 481 19.75 28.38 9.95
C LEU A 481 19.35 28.60 11.40
N PHE A 482 18.97 27.55 12.10
CA PHE A 482 18.65 27.55 13.52
C PHE A 482 19.26 26.33 14.21
N ALA A 483 19.68 26.51 15.48
CA ALA A 483 20.14 25.37 16.28
C ALA A 483 19.03 24.34 16.47
N GLU A 484 19.34 23.07 16.21
CA GLU A 484 18.42 21.95 16.37
C GLU A 484 18.97 20.91 17.34
N ASP A 485 18.08 20.26 18.09
CA ASP A 485 18.45 19.13 18.96
C ASP A 485 18.57 17.84 18.12
N ILE A 486 19.79 17.61 17.60
CA ILE A 486 20.14 16.47 16.73
C ILE A 486 21.08 15.50 17.43
N ASP A 487 21.14 14.25 16.95
CA ASP A 487 22.23 13.31 17.26
C ASP A 487 23.25 13.34 16.12
N ALA A 488 24.29 14.17 16.28
CA ALA A 488 25.34 14.31 15.27
C ALA A 488 26.22 13.05 15.11
N GLY A 489 26.16 12.12 16.06
CA GLY A 489 26.97 10.90 16.05
C GLY A 489 26.44 9.77 15.18
N ASP A 490 25.18 9.85 14.76
CA ASP A 490 24.57 8.87 13.85
C ASP A 490 23.38 9.50 13.12
N PRO A 491 23.49 9.77 11.81
CA PRO A 491 22.42 10.44 11.06
C PRO A 491 21.11 9.64 11.01
N TRP A 492 21.18 8.32 11.13
CA TRP A 492 20.04 7.43 10.96
C TRP A 492 19.24 7.14 12.24
N GLN A 493 19.49 7.90 13.33
CA GLN A 493 18.65 7.86 14.52
C GLN A 493 17.27 8.43 14.22
N PHE A 494 16.19 7.79 14.68
CA PHE A 494 14.81 8.28 14.49
C PHE A 494 14.63 9.72 15.00
N LYS A 495 15.37 10.11 16.04
CA LYS A 495 15.43 11.49 16.51
C LYS A 495 15.80 12.50 15.40
N ASN A 496 16.69 12.13 14.48
CA ASN A 496 17.10 12.97 13.36
C ASN A 496 16.09 12.94 12.21
N VAL A 497 15.40 11.81 12.06
CA VAL A 497 14.36 11.59 11.03
C VAL A 497 13.09 12.34 11.38
N ARG A 498 12.66 12.29 12.63
CA ARG A 498 11.43 12.94 13.08
C ARG A 498 11.55 14.45 12.97
N VAL A 499 10.48 15.09 12.46
CA VAL A 499 10.32 16.54 12.45
C VAL A 499 9.70 16.95 13.77
N SER A 500 10.36 17.86 14.49
CA SER A 500 9.91 18.43 15.79
C SER A 500 8.88 19.55 15.58
#